data_4b1f0aa83eb98d76cbc56f03be7f3589
#
_entry.id   4b1f0aa83eb98d76cbc56f03be7f3589
#
_cell.length_a   1.000
_cell.length_b   1.000
_cell.length_c   1.000
_cell.angle_alpha   90.00
_cell.angle_beta   90.00
_cell.angle_gamma   90.00
#
_symmetry.space_group_name_H-M   'P 1'
#
loop_
_entity.id
_entity.type
_entity.pdbx_description
1 polymer ?
#
loop_
_entity_poly.entity_id
_entity_poly.type
_entity_poly.pdbx_seq_one_letter_code
_entity_poly.pdbx_strand_id
1 'polypeptide(L)'
;MKKLLIFITLLLSFYVNSQIVVMTAVDLKEGAEDDYLKLEKFYAGIHKEAIKQGLRTGWSLWKTEGNNEDPSAPEYILFDSYTVEQYEAIQNGTSNQDGLNLAQMAYKGKMSKRAIERMASSWQDSSKERRSYTLKVVDATILAGGDIKAGDKVSINFMNKKTDDFEEYESKVWKPVAERNILLGNLRQWALVEAIGRSENAYEGWTNMVFNLQAENPGEWSGESGFEWEKLWVGIKSSRDMTD
;
A
#
# COMPACT_ATOMS: atom_id res chain seq x y z
N MET A 1 30.89 -28.20 -7.62
CA MET A 1 30.20 -27.33 -6.63
C MET A 1 29.70 -25.99 -7.18
N LYS A 2 29.71 -25.73 -8.50
CA LYS A 2 29.18 -24.46 -9.10
C LYS A 2 27.73 -24.54 -9.62
N LYS A 3 27.09 -25.73 -9.60
CA LYS A 3 25.72 -25.92 -10.12
C LYS A 3 24.62 -25.81 -9.06
N LEU A 4 24.96 -25.72 -7.76
CA LEU A 4 23.98 -25.64 -6.67
C LEU A 4 23.57 -24.17 -6.36
N LEU A 5 24.41 -23.19 -6.73
CA LEU A 5 24.12 -21.78 -6.46
C LEU A 5 23.08 -21.16 -7.41
N ILE A 6 22.88 -21.72 -8.60
CA ILE A 6 21.95 -21.22 -9.61
C ILE A 6 20.49 -21.60 -9.25
N PHE A 7 20.28 -22.66 -8.48
CA PHE A 7 18.92 -23.12 -8.13
C PHE A 7 18.29 -22.35 -6.96
N ILE A 8 19.08 -21.70 -6.12
CA ILE A 8 18.59 -20.93 -4.96
C ILE A 8 18.13 -19.53 -5.38
N THR A 9 18.72 -18.97 -6.43
CA THR A 9 18.31 -17.63 -6.96
C THR A 9 17.02 -17.67 -7.77
N LEU A 10 16.60 -18.83 -8.29
CA LEU A 10 15.36 -18.96 -9.05
C LEU A 10 14.10 -19.13 -8.17
N LEU A 11 14.27 -19.46 -6.89
CA LEU A 11 13.15 -19.64 -5.96
C LEU A 11 12.70 -18.35 -5.27
N LEU A 12 13.46 -17.26 -5.40
CA LEU A 12 13.12 -15.97 -4.77
C LEU A 12 12.20 -15.08 -5.65
N SER A 13 11.96 -15.46 -6.91
CA SER A 13 11.14 -14.66 -7.83
C SER A 13 9.64 -15.00 -7.82
N PHE A 14 9.16 -15.95 -7.00
CA PHE A 14 7.75 -16.36 -6.97
C PHE A 14 6.91 -15.70 -5.86
N TYR A 15 7.47 -14.79 -5.05
CA TYR A 15 6.75 -14.22 -3.90
C TYR A 15 5.99 -12.91 -4.19
N VAL A 16 5.89 -12.47 -5.44
CA VAL A 16 5.21 -11.20 -5.76
C VAL A 16 3.68 -11.30 -5.67
N ASN A 17 3.10 -12.51 -5.80
CA ASN A 17 1.66 -12.73 -5.91
C ASN A 17 0.94 -13.12 -4.61
N SER A 18 1.53 -12.85 -3.42
CA SER A 18 0.96 -13.32 -2.15
C SER A 18 1.01 -12.23 -1.07
N GLN A 19 0.72 -10.99 -1.42
CA GLN A 19 0.71 -9.91 -0.44
C GLN A 19 -0.70 -9.40 -0.20
N ILE A 20 -1.01 -9.21 1.08
CA ILE A 20 -2.20 -8.50 1.55
C ILE A 20 -1.74 -7.14 2.08
N VAL A 21 -2.43 -6.11 1.68
CA VAL A 21 -2.22 -4.75 2.17
C VAL A 21 -3.50 -4.27 2.84
N VAL A 22 -3.42 -3.87 4.08
CA VAL A 22 -4.52 -3.17 4.74
C VAL A 22 -4.28 -1.69 4.58
N MET A 23 -5.14 -1.03 3.79
CA MET A 23 -5.16 0.42 3.63
C MET A 23 -6.14 1.00 4.63
N THR A 24 -5.72 2.01 5.38
CA THR A 24 -6.61 2.78 6.26
C THR A 24 -6.58 4.25 5.86
N ALA A 25 -7.72 4.75 5.40
CA ALA A 25 -7.97 6.16 5.16
C ALA A 25 -8.37 6.83 6.48
N VAL A 26 -7.76 7.95 6.81
CA VAL A 26 -7.92 8.64 8.09
C VAL A 26 -8.32 10.09 7.87
N ASP A 27 -9.49 10.44 8.40
CA ASP A 27 -9.97 11.81 8.51
C ASP A 27 -9.72 12.31 9.93
N LEU A 28 -9.10 13.47 10.07
CA LEU A 28 -8.74 14.02 11.36
C LEU A 28 -9.85 14.90 11.95
N LYS A 29 -9.84 15.05 13.27
CA LYS A 29 -10.56 16.12 13.94
C LYS A 29 -9.87 17.45 13.67
N GLU A 30 -10.62 18.52 13.61
CA GLU A 30 -10.08 19.86 13.40
C GLU A 30 -8.98 20.19 14.42
N GLY A 31 -7.82 20.62 13.93
CA GLY A 31 -6.65 20.97 14.73
C GLY A 31 -5.90 19.78 15.37
N ALA A 32 -6.23 18.52 15.05
CA ALA A 32 -5.64 17.34 15.69
C ALA A 32 -4.38 16.81 14.98
N GLU A 33 -3.91 17.44 13.92
CA GLU A 33 -2.82 16.91 13.07
C GLU A 33 -1.52 16.68 13.87
N ASP A 34 -1.11 17.61 14.70
CA ASP A 34 0.12 17.48 15.49
C ASP A 34 0.06 16.31 16.48
N ASP A 35 -1.08 16.07 17.10
CA ASP A 35 -1.25 14.97 18.03
C ASP A 35 -1.36 13.64 17.29
N TYR A 36 -1.98 13.63 16.11
CA TYR A 36 -2.00 12.48 15.21
C TYR A 36 -0.59 12.09 14.77
N LEU A 37 0.23 13.03 14.32
CA LEU A 37 1.61 12.75 13.89
C LEU A 37 2.51 12.29 15.04
N LYS A 38 2.30 12.79 16.26
CA LYS A 38 3.01 12.26 17.46
C LYS A 38 2.61 10.81 17.73
N LEU A 39 1.33 10.49 17.58
CA LEU A 39 0.81 9.15 17.75
C LEU A 39 1.36 8.20 16.68
N GLU A 40 1.31 8.58 15.40
CA GLU A 40 1.83 7.76 14.30
C GLU A 40 3.37 7.55 14.41
N LYS A 41 4.11 8.55 14.89
CA LYS A 41 5.53 8.38 15.25
C LYS A 41 5.75 7.34 16.34
N PHE A 42 4.85 7.26 17.32
CA PHE A 42 4.88 6.20 18.31
C PHE A 42 4.54 4.84 17.67
N TYR A 43 3.51 4.76 16.85
CA TYR A 43 3.17 3.52 16.15
C TYR A 43 4.24 3.06 15.15
N ALA A 44 4.96 3.96 14.51
CA ALA A 44 6.10 3.62 13.64
C ALA A 44 7.16 2.77 14.37
N GLY A 45 7.41 3.04 15.66
CA GLY A 45 8.30 2.22 16.49
C GLY A 45 7.75 0.81 16.72
N ILE A 46 6.46 0.67 16.93
CA ILE A 46 5.76 -0.62 17.12
C ILE A 46 5.79 -1.41 15.82
N HIS A 47 5.46 -0.77 14.68
CA HIS A 47 5.49 -1.40 13.37
C HIS A 47 6.89 -1.89 13.00
N LYS A 48 7.92 -1.09 13.29
CA LYS A 48 9.31 -1.50 13.10
C LYS A 48 9.67 -2.76 13.91
N GLU A 49 9.21 -2.85 15.16
CA GLU A 49 9.44 -4.06 15.97
C GLU A 49 8.65 -5.25 15.43
N ALA A 50 7.39 -5.06 14.99
CA ALA A 50 6.58 -6.10 14.37
C ALA A 50 7.22 -6.64 13.07
N ILE A 51 7.75 -5.76 12.21
CA ILE A 51 8.47 -6.16 11.00
C ILE A 51 9.72 -6.98 11.35
N LYS A 52 10.48 -6.54 12.35
CA LYS A 52 11.69 -7.26 12.82
C LYS A 52 11.36 -8.67 13.35
N GLN A 53 10.18 -8.86 13.93
CA GLN A 53 9.70 -10.15 14.42
C GLN A 53 9.01 -11.00 13.34
N GLY A 54 8.93 -10.52 12.08
CA GLY A 54 8.27 -11.23 11.00
C GLY A 54 6.74 -11.30 11.12
N LEU A 55 6.13 -10.37 11.87
CA LEU A 55 4.68 -10.31 12.06
C LEU A 55 3.97 -9.52 10.95
N ARG A 56 4.71 -8.71 10.20
CA ARG A 56 4.29 -7.98 8.98
C ARG A 56 5.49 -7.72 8.08
N THR A 57 5.24 -7.38 6.83
CA THR A 57 6.28 -7.12 5.83
C THR A 57 6.59 -5.63 5.68
N GLY A 58 5.63 -4.75 5.98
CA GLY A 58 5.81 -3.31 5.81
C GLY A 58 4.77 -2.47 6.53
N TRP A 59 5.08 -1.19 6.68
CA TRP A 59 4.18 -0.14 7.15
C TRP A 59 4.61 1.20 6.56
N SER A 60 3.63 2.01 6.15
CA SER A 60 3.90 3.38 5.72
C SER A 60 2.71 4.30 6.00
N LEU A 61 3.02 5.58 6.25
CA LEU A 61 2.07 6.67 6.43
C LEU A 61 2.27 7.68 5.31
N TRP A 62 1.17 8.06 4.67
CA TRP A 62 1.15 9.03 3.58
C TRP A 62 0.19 10.16 3.92
N LYS A 63 0.62 11.41 3.68
CA LYS A 63 -0.26 12.56 3.70
C LYS A 63 -0.86 12.73 2.32
N THR A 64 -2.16 12.89 2.24
CA THR A 64 -2.83 13.16 0.97
C THR A 64 -2.55 14.60 0.57
N GLU A 65 -1.96 14.79 -0.59
CA GLU A 65 -1.90 16.09 -1.24
C GLU A 65 -3.25 16.28 -1.93
N GLY A 66 -4.23 16.81 -1.21
CA GLY A 66 -5.59 16.90 -1.66
C GLY A 66 -5.72 17.83 -2.86
N ASN A 67 -6.47 17.37 -3.84
CA ASN A 67 -7.23 18.30 -4.64
C ASN A 67 -8.27 18.89 -3.67
N ASN A 68 -8.17 20.18 -3.32
CA ASN A 68 -9.11 20.85 -2.42
C ASN A 68 -10.57 20.81 -2.92
N GLU A 69 -10.82 20.14 -4.03
CA GLU A 69 -12.10 19.98 -4.70
C GLU A 69 -12.87 18.74 -4.22
N ASP A 70 -12.20 17.73 -3.60
CA ASP A 70 -12.87 16.58 -3.00
C ASP A 70 -12.79 16.61 -1.47
N PRO A 71 -13.86 17.12 -0.81
CA PRO A 71 -13.91 17.14 0.66
C PRO A 71 -14.02 15.76 1.30
N SER A 72 -14.20 14.69 0.51
CA SER A 72 -14.25 13.31 0.98
C SER A 72 -12.88 12.62 0.98
N ALA A 73 -11.84 13.25 0.41
CA ALA A 73 -10.48 12.71 0.43
C ALA A 73 -9.94 12.69 1.87
N PRO A 74 -9.37 11.57 2.33
CA PRO A 74 -8.80 11.48 3.66
C PRO A 74 -7.53 12.35 3.77
N GLU A 75 -7.24 12.92 4.95
CA GLU A 75 -5.99 13.66 5.14
C GLU A 75 -4.78 12.74 5.16
N TYR A 76 -4.93 11.49 5.63
CA TYR A 76 -3.85 10.51 5.71
C TYR A 76 -4.28 9.12 5.22
N ILE A 77 -3.31 8.39 4.70
CA ILE A 77 -3.46 6.98 4.32
C ILE A 77 -2.34 6.18 4.96
N LEU A 78 -2.70 5.10 5.63
CA LEU A 78 -1.79 4.10 6.19
C LEU A 78 -1.82 2.85 5.31
N PHE A 79 -0.66 2.24 5.12
CA PHE A 79 -0.56 0.91 4.53
C PHE A 79 0.17 -0.03 5.48
N ASP A 80 -0.48 -1.12 5.84
CA ASP A 80 0.09 -2.26 6.55
C ASP A 80 0.20 -3.43 5.59
N SER A 81 1.41 -3.95 5.38
CA SER A 81 1.66 -5.03 4.42
C SER A 81 1.97 -6.35 5.13
N TYR A 82 1.43 -7.44 4.58
CA TYR A 82 1.51 -8.79 5.14
C TYR A 82 1.75 -9.82 4.03
N THR A 83 2.32 -10.97 4.36
CA THR A 83 2.11 -12.17 3.55
C THR A 83 0.68 -12.69 3.79
N VAL A 84 0.19 -13.59 2.92
CA VAL A 84 -1.12 -14.23 3.10
C VAL A 84 -1.16 -14.96 4.44
N GLU A 85 -0.11 -15.71 4.78
CA GLU A 85 -0.03 -16.49 6.02
C GLU A 85 -0.04 -15.58 7.28
N GLN A 86 0.65 -14.44 7.23
CA GLN A 86 0.64 -13.46 8.33
C GLN A 86 -0.76 -12.87 8.52
N TYR A 87 -1.44 -12.54 7.42
CA TYR A 87 -2.79 -11.99 7.47
C TYR A 87 -3.81 -13.03 7.95
N GLU A 88 -3.75 -14.25 7.45
CA GLU A 88 -4.60 -15.37 7.92
C GLU A 88 -4.40 -15.67 9.41
N ALA A 89 -3.15 -15.61 9.89
CA ALA A 89 -2.87 -15.79 11.31
C ALA A 89 -3.53 -14.70 12.18
N ILE A 90 -3.62 -13.45 11.68
CA ILE A 90 -4.35 -12.37 12.35
C ILE A 90 -5.83 -12.68 12.37
N GLN A 91 -6.43 -13.04 11.23
CA GLN A 91 -7.86 -13.32 11.11
C GLN A 91 -8.30 -14.49 11.98
N ASN A 92 -7.46 -15.51 12.10
CA ASN A 92 -7.71 -16.72 12.91
C ASN A 92 -7.37 -16.55 14.39
N GLY A 93 -6.87 -15.37 14.80
CA GLY A 93 -6.48 -15.11 16.19
C GLY A 93 -5.26 -15.91 16.66
N THR A 94 -4.46 -16.46 15.72
CA THR A 94 -3.24 -17.23 16.02
C THR A 94 -1.97 -16.40 15.93
N SER A 95 -2.08 -15.14 15.52
CA SER A 95 -0.97 -14.20 15.45
C SER A 95 -0.52 -13.77 16.86
N ASN A 96 0.78 -13.74 17.09
CA ASN A 96 1.38 -13.20 18.32
C ASN A 96 1.45 -11.65 18.31
N GLN A 97 0.61 -10.97 17.55
CA GLN A 97 0.55 -9.50 17.48
C GLN A 97 -0.18 -8.92 18.70
N ASP A 98 0.42 -9.02 19.88
CA ASP A 98 0.04 -8.20 21.02
C ASP A 98 0.66 -6.81 20.87
N GLY A 99 -0.17 -5.84 20.49
CA GLY A 99 0.27 -4.45 20.25
C GLY A 99 0.89 -3.80 21.47
N LEU A 100 0.42 -4.10 22.69
CA LEU A 100 0.99 -3.55 23.91
C LEU A 100 2.37 -4.17 24.20
N ASN A 101 2.53 -5.47 24.00
CA ASN A 101 3.81 -6.15 24.16
C ASN A 101 4.83 -5.62 23.14
N LEU A 102 4.46 -5.48 21.88
CA LEU A 102 5.29 -4.87 20.85
C LEU A 102 5.69 -3.45 21.20
N ALA A 103 4.76 -2.63 21.72
CA ALA A 103 5.06 -1.28 22.19
C ALA A 103 6.06 -1.27 23.35
N GLN A 104 5.90 -2.17 24.32
CA GLN A 104 6.85 -2.31 25.44
C GLN A 104 8.24 -2.72 24.95
N MET A 105 8.33 -3.60 23.96
CA MET A 105 9.60 -4.01 23.35
C MET A 105 10.25 -2.86 22.56
N ALA A 106 9.49 -2.15 21.73
CA ALA A 106 9.96 -1.03 20.89
C ALA A 106 10.49 0.14 21.73
N TYR A 107 9.89 0.37 22.90
CA TYR A 107 10.18 1.50 23.77
C TYR A 107 10.87 1.13 25.10
N LYS A 108 11.40 -0.11 25.21
CA LYS A 108 12.15 -0.56 26.39
C LYS A 108 13.30 0.39 26.73
N GLY A 109 13.29 0.89 27.98
CA GLY A 109 14.31 1.83 28.46
C GLY A 109 14.17 3.28 27.95
N LYS A 110 13.18 3.57 27.08
CA LYS A 110 12.92 4.92 26.53
C LYS A 110 11.66 5.55 27.11
N MET A 111 10.66 4.74 27.43
CA MET A 111 9.37 5.21 27.98
C MET A 111 8.96 4.34 29.17
N SER A 112 8.23 4.93 30.14
CA SER A 112 7.61 4.16 31.22
C SER A 112 6.44 3.34 30.69
N LYS A 113 6.15 2.19 31.34
CA LYS A 113 5.00 1.33 30.99
C LYS A 113 3.68 2.12 30.92
N ARG A 114 3.43 2.97 31.92
CA ARG A 114 2.22 3.84 31.98
C ARG A 114 2.16 4.82 30.81
N ALA A 115 3.31 5.37 30.36
CA ALA A 115 3.34 6.27 29.20
C ALA A 115 3.04 5.52 27.90
N ILE A 116 3.57 4.29 27.75
CA ILE A 116 3.28 3.40 26.61
C ILE A 116 1.79 3.06 26.55
N GLU A 117 1.21 2.62 27.67
CA GLU A 117 -0.22 2.28 27.76
C GLU A 117 -1.12 3.46 27.40
N ARG A 118 -0.79 4.67 27.89
CA ARG A 118 -1.55 5.87 27.54
C ARG A 118 -1.46 6.20 26.05
N MET A 119 -0.27 6.13 25.46
CA MET A 119 -0.11 6.36 24.02
C MET A 119 -0.84 5.32 23.19
N ALA A 120 -0.74 4.05 23.56
CA ALA A 120 -1.42 2.98 22.85
C ALA A 120 -2.96 3.09 22.95
N SER A 121 -3.52 3.60 24.06
CA SER A 121 -4.97 3.76 24.22
C SER A 121 -5.54 4.99 23.49
N SER A 122 -4.71 5.93 23.04
CA SER A 122 -5.16 7.17 22.38
C SER A 122 -5.29 7.07 20.85
N TRP A 123 -5.29 5.87 20.30
CA TRP A 123 -5.23 5.64 18.84
C TRP A 123 -6.38 6.25 18.02
N GLN A 124 -7.53 6.51 18.65
CA GLN A 124 -8.69 7.14 18.00
C GLN A 124 -8.87 8.61 18.37
N ASP A 125 -8.09 9.13 19.31
CA ASP A 125 -8.38 10.45 19.92
C ASP A 125 -8.31 11.58 18.89
N SER A 126 -7.38 11.50 17.92
CA SER A 126 -7.15 12.51 16.89
C SER A 126 -7.97 12.28 15.62
N SER A 127 -8.52 11.09 15.39
CA SER A 127 -9.29 10.79 14.17
C SER A 127 -10.77 11.09 14.35
N LYS A 128 -11.37 11.69 13.32
CA LYS A 128 -12.81 11.84 13.14
C LYS A 128 -13.40 10.53 12.61
N GLU A 129 -12.73 9.98 11.61
CA GLU A 129 -13.13 8.75 10.94
C GLU A 129 -11.91 7.94 10.50
N ARG A 130 -12.06 6.61 10.47
CA ARG A 130 -11.11 5.67 9.87
C ARG A 130 -11.88 4.67 9.03
N ARG A 131 -11.49 4.51 7.78
CA ARG A 131 -12.09 3.56 6.82
C ARG A 131 -11.00 2.60 6.36
N SER A 132 -11.25 1.30 6.50
CA SER A 132 -10.25 0.29 6.19
C SER A 132 -10.65 -0.55 4.98
N TYR A 133 -9.65 -0.90 4.18
CA TYR A 133 -9.77 -1.72 2.98
C TYR A 133 -8.72 -2.81 3.04
N THR A 134 -9.13 -4.06 2.86
CA THR A 134 -8.22 -5.18 2.67
C THR A 134 -7.99 -5.38 1.19
N LEU A 135 -6.74 -5.27 0.77
CA LEU A 135 -6.32 -5.28 -0.61
C LEU A 135 -5.45 -6.52 -0.85
N LYS A 136 -5.74 -7.25 -1.91
CA LYS A 136 -4.89 -8.32 -2.43
C LYS A 136 -4.05 -7.77 -3.59
N VAL A 137 -2.74 -7.94 -3.54
CA VAL A 137 -1.88 -7.60 -4.68
C VAL A 137 -2.14 -8.61 -5.79
N VAL A 138 -2.60 -8.11 -6.94
CA VAL A 138 -2.87 -8.89 -8.16
C VAL A 138 -1.58 -9.03 -8.97
N ASP A 139 -0.91 -7.90 -9.22
CA ASP A 139 0.36 -7.86 -9.93
C ASP A 139 1.15 -6.60 -9.53
N ALA A 140 2.46 -6.65 -9.69
CA ALA A 140 3.34 -5.51 -9.43
C ALA A 140 4.63 -5.60 -10.24
N THR A 141 5.25 -4.46 -10.45
CA THR A 141 6.64 -4.38 -10.92
C THR A 141 7.61 -4.52 -9.75
N ILE A 142 8.89 -4.70 -10.04
CA ILE A 142 9.93 -4.56 -9.03
C ILE A 142 9.97 -3.13 -8.49
N LEU A 143 10.37 -2.95 -7.24
CA LEU A 143 10.67 -1.64 -6.67
C LEU A 143 12.08 -1.20 -7.12
N ALA A 144 12.16 -0.14 -7.90
CA ALA A 144 13.42 0.45 -8.34
C ALA A 144 13.90 1.55 -7.38
N GLY A 145 15.20 1.79 -7.34
CA GLY A 145 15.79 2.91 -6.60
C GLY A 145 15.84 2.74 -5.08
N GLY A 146 15.73 1.50 -4.58
CA GLY A 146 15.82 1.19 -3.14
C GLY A 146 14.50 1.37 -2.38
N ASP A 147 14.58 1.37 -1.05
CA ASP A 147 13.41 1.42 -0.17
C ASP A 147 12.58 2.70 -0.33
N ILE A 148 11.30 2.61 0.04
CA ILE A 148 10.40 3.78 0.16
C ILE A 148 10.88 4.64 1.33
N LYS A 149 10.99 5.94 1.11
CA LYS A 149 11.51 6.93 2.08
C LYS A 149 10.58 8.12 2.25
N ALA A 150 10.76 8.85 3.32
CA ALA A 150 10.03 10.11 3.54
C ALA A 150 10.28 11.09 2.37
N GLY A 151 9.20 11.69 1.86
CA GLY A 151 9.19 12.59 0.72
C GLY A 151 8.91 11.92 -0.61
N ASP A 152 8.89 10.57 -0.69
CA ASP A 152 8.42 9.87 -1.88
C ASP A 152 6.95 10.23 -2.15
N LYS A 153 6.56 10.20 -3.43
CA LYS A 153 5.19 10.48 -3.89
C LYS A 153 4.58 9.25 -4.52
N VAL A 154 3.31 9.03 -4.21
CA VAL A 154 2.50 7.97 -4.83
C VAL A 154 1.23 8.58 -5.40
N SER A 155 0.86 8.19 -6.60
CA SER A 155 -0.49 8.42 -7.11
C SER A 155 -1.30 7.13 -7.04
N ILE A 156 -2.58 7.28 -6.71
CA ILE A 156 -3.53 6.18 -6.61
C ILE A 156 -4.62 6.43 -7.64
N ASN A 157 -4.88 5.42 -8.47
CA ASN A 157 -5.96 5.45 -9.44
C ASN A 157 -6.99 4.39 -9.04
N PHE A 158 -8.22 4.80 -8.77
CA PHE A 158 -9.33 3.92 -8.44
C PHE A 158 -10.06 3.49 -9.71
N MET A 159 -10.51 2.25 -9.74
CA MET A 159 -11.17 1.66 -10.91
C MET A 159 -12.28 0.70 -10.51
N ASN A 160 -13.30 0.61 -11.36
CA ASN A 160 -14.30 -0.44 -11.32
C ASN A 160 -14.03 -1.45 -12.44
N LYS A 161 -13.78 -2.68 -12.04
CA LYS A 161 -13.70 -3.83 -12.96
C LYS A 161 -15.06 -4.04 -13.62
N LYS A 162 -15.10 -4.11 -14.95
CA LYS A 162 -16.32 -4.35 -15.75
C LYS A 162 -16.33 -5.72 -16.39
N THR A 163 -15.17 -6.27 -16.73
CA THR A 163 -15.04 -7.56 -17.43
C THR A 163 -14.05 -8.47 -16.70
N ASP A 164 -14.19 -9.76 -16.87
CA ASP A 164 -13.34 -10.75 -16.18
C ASP A 164 -11.87 -10.70 -16.61
N ASP A 165 -11.59 -10.18 -17.81
CA ASP A 165 -10.26 -10.03 -18.38
C ASP A 165 -9.56 -8.69 -17.98
N PHE A 166 -10.17 -7.88 -17.12
CA PHE A 166 -9.60 -6.60 -16.66
C PHE A 166 -8.17 -6.74 -16.13
N GLU A 167 -7.96 -7.69 -15.22
CA GLU A 167 -6.64 -7.89 -14.60
C GLU A 167 -5.60 -8.38 -15.62
N GLU A 168 -6.03 -9.13 -16.63
CA GLU A 168 -5.18 -9.55 -17.74
C GLU A 168 -4.76 -8.37 -18.61
N TYR A 169 -5.66 -7.43 -18.92
CA TYR A 169 -5.33 -6.19 -19.60
C TYR A 169 -4.35 -5.34 -18.80
N GLU A 170 -4.57 -5.17 -17.50
CA GLU A 170 -3.65 -4.43 -16.65
C GLU A 170 -2.25 -5.07 -16.62
N SER A 171 -2.17 -6.38 -16.40
CA SER A 171 -0.90 -7.10 -16.27
C SER A 171 -0.15 -7.28 -17.60
N LYS A 172 -0.86 -7.54 -18.71
CA LYS A 172 -0.21 -7.84 -19.98
C LYS A 172 -0.05 -6.64 -20.91
N VAL A 173 -0.86 -5.61 -20.73
CA VAL A 173 -0.84 -4.42 -21.62
C VAL A 173 -0.32 -3.20 -20.88
N TRP A 174 -0.86 -2.89 -19.69
CA TRP A 174 -0.48 -1.67 -18.97
C TRP A 174 0.83 -1.81 -18.18
N LYS A 175 1.07 -2.94 -17.52
CA LYS A 175 2.31 -3.19 -16.77
C LYS A 175 3.58 -3.00 -17.62
N PRO A 176 3.69 -3.49 -18.88
CA PRO A 176 4.84 -3.20 -19.74
C PRO A 176 5.09 -1.70 -19.96
N VAL A 177 4.03 -0.89 -20.03
CA VAL A 177 4.16 0.58 -20.12
C VAL A 177 4.74 1.15 -18.83
N ALA A 178 4.27 0.67 -17.68
CA ALA A 178 4.81 1.05 -16.37
C ALA A 178 6.29 0.63 -16.22
N GLU A 179 6.64 -0.59 -16.63
CA GLU A 179 8.03 -1.09 -16.62
C GLU A 179 8.96 -0.22 -17.46
N ARG A 180 8.51 0.20 -18.66
CA ARG A 180 9.25 1.15 -19.49
C ARG A 180 9.47 2.48 -18.76
N ASN A 181 8.45 3.00 -18.10
CA ASN A 181 8.55 4.25 -17.34
C ASN A 181 9.46 4.12 -16.11
N ILE A 182 9.59 2.93 -15.54
CA ILE A 182 10.60 2.64 -14.51
C ILE A 182 12.01 2.69 -15.10
N LEU A 183 12.22 2.08 -16.26
CA LEU A 183 13.53 2.11 -16.96
C LEU A 183 13.94 3.53 -17.38
N LEU A 184 12.98 4.37 -17.72
CA LEU A 184 13.20 5.79 -18.07
C LEU A 184 13.35 6.69 -16.84
N GLY A 185 13.16 6.18 -15.62
CA GLY A 185 13.27 6.95 -14.38
C GLY A 185 12.06 7.83 -14.08
N ASN A 186 10.90 7.54 -14.64
CA ASN A 186 9.64 8.25 -14.37
C ASN A 186 8.85 7.64 -13.19
N LEU A 187 8.95 6.34 -13.04
CA LEU A 187 8.37 5.58 -11.92
C LEU A 187 9.46 4.83 -11.16
N ARG A 188 9.12 4.44 -9.92
CA ARG A 188 9.89 3.48 -9.12
C ARG A 188 9.15 2.16 -8.95
N GLN A 189 7.83 2.18 -8.94
CA GLN A 189 7.00 0.98 -8.84
C GLN A 189 5.60 1.25 -9.40
N TRP A 190 4.99 0.21 -9.94
CA TRP A 190 3.58 0.09 -10.25
C TRP A 190 3.03 -1.16 -9.56
N ALA A 191 1.83 -1.07 -9.00
CA ALA A 191 1.15 -2.21 -8.41
C ALA A 191 -0.36 -2.12 -8.64
N LEU A 192 -0.96 -3.24 -9.08
CA LEU A 192 -2.41 -3.44 -9.17
C LEU A 192 -2.88 -4.22 -7.96
N VAL A 193 -3.94 -3.75 -7.32
CA VAL A 193 -4.57 -4.41 -6.18
C VAL A 193 -6.07 -4.53 -6.36
N GLU A 194 -6.65 -5.57 -5.78
CA GLU A 194 -8.08 -5.85 -5.71
C GLU A 194 -8.56 -5.64 -4.26
N ALA A 195 -9.71 -4.99 -4.07
CA ALA A 195 -10.35 -4.84 -2.77
C ALA A 195 -11.13 -6.12 -2.42
N ILE A 196 -10.62 -6.89 -1.48
CA ILE A 196 -11.21 -8.16 -1.02
C ILE A 196 -11.98 -8.03 0.31
N GLY A 197 -11.88 -6.88 0.98
CA GLY A 197 -12.61 -6.59 2.22
C GLY A 197 -12.65 -5.09 2.51
N ARG A 198 -13.66 -4.68 3.29
CA ARG A 198 -13.90 -3.28 3.67
C ARG A 198 -14.48 -3.19 5.07
N SER A 199 -14.20 -2.09 5.79
CA SER A 199 -14.98 -1.73 6.98
C SER A 199 -16.39 -1.27 6.58
N GLU A 200 -17.32 -1.32 7.51
CA GLU A 200 -18.74 -1.00 7.31
C GLU A 200 -18.97 0.42 6.75
N ASN A 201 -18.12 1.36 7.15
CA ASN A 201 -18.16 2.77 6.72
C ASN A 201 -17.28 3.07 5.50
N ALA A 202 -16.65 2.07 4.90
CA ALA A 202 -15.76 2.28 3.77
C ALA A 202 -16.55 2.52 2.47
N TYR A 203 -16.01 3.39 1.60
CA TYR A 203 -16.60 3.65 0.30
C TYR A 203 -16.50 2.42 -0.62
N GLU A 204 -17.59 2.05 -1.27
CA GLU A 204 -17.73 0.86 -2.10
C GLU A 204 -17.60 1.14 -3.61
N GLY A 205 -17.44 2.40 -4.02
CA GLY A 205 -17.51 2.84 -5.41
C GLY A 205 -16.36 2.41 -6.33
N TRP A 206 -15.47 1.52 -5.88
CA TRP A 206 -14.37 0.98 -6.69
C TRP A 206 -14.07 -0.48 -6.30
N THR A 207 -13.50 -1.24 -7.24
CA THR A 207 -13.12 -2.65 -7.01
C THR A 207 -11.61 -2.86 -6.97
N ASN A 208 -10.87 -2.05 -7.71
CA ASN A 208 -9.42 -2.19 -7.87
C ASN A 208 -8.73 -0.82 -7.76
N MET A 209 -7.45 -0.83 -7.43
CA MET A 209 -6.60 0.35 -7.44
C MET A 209 -5.27 0.04 -8.10
N VAL A 210 -4.68 1.08 -8.68
CA VAL A 210 -3.28 1.08 -9.12
C VAL A 210 -2.50 2.09 -8.28
N PHE A 211 -1.38 1.64 -7.73
CA PHE A 211 -0.38 2.48 -7.09
C PHE A 211 0.76 2.76 -8.04
N ASN A 212 1.12 4.03 -8.20
CA ASN A 212 2.28 4.46 -8.96
C ASN A 212 3.22 5.21 -8.02
N LEU A 213 4.29 4.56 -7.55
CA LEU A 213 5.35 5.22 -6.82
C LEU A 213 6.21 6.00 -7.80
N GLN A 214 6.22 7.30 -7.67
CA GLN A 214 6.89 8.20 -8.61
C GLN A 214 8.39 8.27 -8.34
N ALA A 215 9.16 8.56 -9.39
CA ALA A 215 10.55 8.94 -9.23
C ALA A 215 10.66 10.35 -8.61
N GLU A 216 11.79 10.67 -8.03
CA GLU A 216 12.04 11.96 -7.38
C GLU A 216 11.96 13.13 -8.39
N ASN A 217 12.47 12.91 -9.61
CA ASN A 217 12.44 13.88 -10.71
C ASN A 217 11.92 13.19 -11.97
N PRO A 218 10.60 12.94 -12.08
CA PRO A 218 10.05 12.26 -13.23
C PRO A 218 10.20 13.14 -14.49
N GLY A 219 10.62 12.51 -15.59
CA GLY A 219 10.60 13.12 -16.92
C GLY A 219 9.20 13.06 -17.55
N GLU A 220 9.15 13.20 -18.86
CA GLU A 220 7.92 12.98 -19.59
C GLU A 220 7.51 11.51 -19.58
N TRP A 221 6.23 11.28 -19.32
CA TRP A 221 5.67 9.93 -19.38
C TRP A 221 5.79 9.34 -20.78
N SER A 222 6.41 8.17 -20.91
CA SER A 222 6.48 7.45 -22.17
C SER A 222 5.21 6.62 -22.35
N GLY A 223 4.31 7.13 -23.18
CA GLY A 223 3.13 6.39 -23.64
C GLY A 223 3.45 5.45 -24.80
N GLU A 224 2.45 4.68 -25.19
CA GLU A 224 2.45 3.89 -26.41
C GLU A 224 1.60 4.59 -27.48
N SER A 225 1.85 4.28 -28.75
CA SER A 225 1.12 4.83 -29.88
C SER A 225 1.06 3.86 -31.05
N GLY A 226 0.19 4.15 -32.01
CA GLY A 226 0.01 3.36 -33.22
C GLY A 226 -1.18 2.42 -33.17
N PHE A 227 -1.51 1.85 -34.33
CA PHE A 227 -2.73 1.10 -34.54
C PHE A 227 -2.93 -0.09 -33.59
N GLU A 228 -1.86 -0.85 -33.33
CA GLU A 228 -1.94 -1.98 -32.40
C GLU A 228 -2.21 -1.53 -30.95
N TRP A 229 -1.57 -0.45 -30.53
CA TRP A 229 -1.84 0.16 -29.22
C TRP A 229 -3.28 0.66 -29.10
N GLU A 230 -3.79 1.32 -30.13
CA GLU A 230 -5.18 1.81 -30.13
C GLU A 230 -6.20 0.69 -29.95
N LYS A 231 -5.97 -0.48 -30.55
CA LYS A 231 -6.82 -1.66 -30.35
C LYS A 231 -6.76 -2.17 -28.90
N LEU A 232 -5.55 -2.31 -28.34
CA LEU A 232 -5.36 -2.74 -26.96
C LEU A 232 -5.96 -1.74 -25.98
N TRP A 233 -5.84 -0.45 -26.27
CA TRP A 233 -6.41 0.63 -25.46
C TRP A 233 -7.94 0.62 -25.44
N VAL A 234 -8.57 0.23 -26.53
CA VAL A 234 -10.04 0.01 -26.56
C VAL A 234 -10.41 -1.12 -25.59
N GLY A 235 -9.67 -2.23 -25.59
CA GLY A 235 -9.86 -3.32 -24.62
C GLY A 235 -9.71 -2.86 -23.18
N ILE A 236 -8.63 -2.15 -22.85
CA ILE A 236 -8.41 -1.60 -21.52
C ILE A 236 -9.58 -0.70 -21.09
N LYS A 237 -9.99 0.24 -21.91
CA LYS A 237 -11.11 1.15 -21.58
C LYS A 237 -12.46 0.44 -21.44
N SER A 238 -12.69 -0.66 -22.18
CA SER A 238 -13.92 -1.43 -22.05
C SER A 238 -13.93 -2.35 -20.83
N SER A 239 -12.76 -2.74 -20.32
CA SER A 239 -12.62 -3.65 -19.17
C SER A 239 -12.81 -2.99 -17.81
N ARG A 240 -12.76 -1.66 -17.74
CA ARG A 240 -12.87 -0.88 -16.51
C ARG A 240 -13.53 0.47 -16.70
N ASP A 241 -14.05 1.03 -15.59
CA ASP A 241 -14.32 2.47 -15.45
C ASP A 241 -13.28 3.06 -14.49
N MET A 242 -12.75 4.23 -14.83
CA MET A 242 -12.01 5.05 -13.87
C MET A 242 -13.06 5.72 -12.96
N THR A 243 -12.84 5.69 -11.66
CA THR A 243 -13.64 6.47 -10.73
C THR A 243 -12.94 7.79 -10.48
N ASP A 244 -13.67 8.86 -10.64
CA ASP A 244 -13.22 10.23 -10.31
C ASP A 244 -13.05 10.38 -8.79
#